data_5979dbd24a1e5fdf535711ea470b278b
#
_entry.id   5979dbd24a1e5fdf535711ea470b278b
#
_cell.length_a   1.000
_cell.length_b   1.000
_cell.length_c   1.000
_cell.angle_alpha   90.00
_cell.angle_beta   90.00
_cell.angle_gamma   90.00
#
_symmetry.space_group_name_H-M   'P 1'
#
loop_
_entity.id
_entity.type
_entity.pdbx_description
1 polymer ?
#
loop_
_entity_poly.entity_id
_entity_poly.type
_entity_poly.pdbx_seq_one_letter_code
_entity_poly.pdbx_strand_id
1 'polypeptide(L)'
;MKGLKTSVAAALCAGALGLSIGAQAQPAPDGAQHARFHHGEGRHGGGMRALQALNLTEAQRDQIFKIHHDQAPAFRDQMKKVRASREQLQTLARADRLDDAAVRRAADTQAKAISDLAVMRVQTASRVRALLTPEQKTRLDQMREQRRQGPKPAPQRG
;
A
#
# COMPACT_ATOMS: atom_id res chain seq x y z
N MET A 1 44.53 19.22 -34.73
CA MET A 1 44.08 20.61 -34.74
C MET A 1 43.34 20.88 -33.44
N LYS A 2 43.98 21.70 -32.60
CA LYS A 2 43.47 22.74 -31.69
C LYS A 2 42.28 22.28 -30.81
N GLY A 3 42.34 22.11 -29.54
CA GLY A 3 43.00 22.91 -28.48
C GLY A 3 42.05 23.98 -27.96
N LEU A 4 41.43 23.76 -26.80
CA LEU A 4 41.08 24.89 -25.93
C LEU A 4 41.02 24.42 -24.46
N LYS A 5 42.07 24.80 -23.74
CA LYS A 5 42.13 24.82 -22.28
C LYS A 5 41.55 26.17 -21.84
N THR A 6 40.67 26.22 -20.89
CA THR A 6 40.38 27.42 -20.12
C THR A 6 40.34 27.13 -18.64
N SER A 7 41.41 27.53 -18.00
CA SER A 7 41.57 27.76 -16.56
C SER A 7 40.98 29.12 -16.18
N VAL A 8 40.26 29.24 -15.08
CA VAL A 8 40.03 30.47 -14.32
C VAL A 8 39.82 30.03 -12.87
N ALA A 9 40.80 30.18 -12.04
CA ALA A 9 41.20 31.32 -11.21
C ALA A 9 40.39 31.40 -9.90
N ALA A 10 41.17 31.19 -8.85
CA ALA A 10 40.83 31.37 -7.44
C ALA A 10 40.45 32.81 -7.10
N ALA A 11 39.56 33.00 -6.16
CA ALA A 11 39.45 34.21 -5.34
C ALA A 11 39.22 33.82 -3.88
N LEU A 12 40.27 33.97 -3.10
CA LEU A 12 40.26 34.05 -1.65
C LEU A 12 39.67 35.41 -1.23
N CYS A 13 38.71 35.41 -0.32
CA CYS A 13 38.47 36.55 0.56
C CYS A 13 38.28 36.03 1.98
N ALA A 14 39.29 36.33 2.80
CA ALA A 14 39.28 36.21 4.24
C ALA A 14 38.43 37.36 4.83
N GLY A 15 37.59 37.06 5.82
CA GLY A 15 36.88 38.02 6.63
C GLY A 15 36.50 37.38 7.94
N ALA A 16 37.40 37.50 8.92
CA ALA A 16 37.07 37.19 10.31
C ALA A 16 36.31 38.37 10.92
N LEU A 17 35.22 38.08 11.64
CA LEU A 17 34.85 38.83 12.83
C LEU A 17 33.76 38.03 13.55
N GLY A 18 34.07 37.70 14.80
CA GLY A 18 33.20 36.92 15.69
C GLY A 18 32.00 37.68 16.20
N LEU A 19 31.03 36.90 16.56
CA LEU A 19 30.07 37.27 17.61
C LEU A 19 29.46 35.99 18.15
N SER A 20 29.85 35.66 19.36
CA SER A 20 29.23 34.66 20.22
C SER A 20 27.79 35.07 20.53
N ILE A 21 26.83 34.29 20.10
CA ILE A 21 25.46 34.43 20.60
C ILE A 21 24.99 33.04 21.04
N GLY A 22 24.52 33.01 22.27
CA GLY A 22 24.21 31.87 23.09
C GLY A 22 23.34 30.80 22.41
N ALA A 23 23.72 29.59 22.67
CA ALA A 23 22.88 28.44 22.45
C ALA A 23 21.66 28.52 23.36
N GLN A 24 20.54 28.99 22.84
CA GLN A 24 19.26 28.74 23.43
C GLN A 24 18.81 27.35 22.92
N ALA A 25 18.89 26.37 23.81
CA ALA A 25 18.25 25.09 23.63
C ALA A 25 16.74 25.32 23.51
N GLN A 26 16.24 25.29 22.30
CA GLN A 26 14.80 25.15 22.09
C GLN A 26 14.41 23.72 22.52
N PRO A 27 13.44 23.56 23.43
CA PRO A 27 12.89 22.23 23.66
C PRO A 27 12.28 21.74 22.35
N ALA A 28 12.70 20.55 21.91
CA ALA A 28 12.11 19.86 20.79
C ALA A 28 10.58 19.73 21.05
N PRO A 29 9.73 20.01 20.07
CA PRO A 29 8.33 19.68 20.21
C PRO A 29 8.21 18.16 20.33
N ASP A 30 7.83 17.68 21.52
CA ASP A 30 7.30 16.35 21.76
C ASP A 30 6.07 16.16 20.89
N GLY A 31 6.23 15.59 19.74
CA GLY A 31 5.20 15.39 18.72
C GLY A 31 5.70 14.61 17.54
N ALA A 32 6.76 13.78 17.70
CA ALA A 32 7.03 12.73 16.76
C ALA A 32 5.86 11.74 16.86
N GLN A 33 4.74 12.15 16.26
CA GLN A 33 3.70 11.22 15.85
C GLN A 33 4.41 10.22 14.94
N HIS A 34 4.81 9.10 15.52
CA HIS A 34 5.16 7.93 14.77
C HIS A 34 4.01 7.71 13.81
N ALA A 35 4.19 8.10 12.56
CA ALA A 35 3.36 7.68 11.47
C ALA A 35 3.42 6.14 11.51
N ARG A 36 2.48 5.57 12.28
CA ARG A 36 2.25 4.14 12.30
C ARG A 36 1.86 3.83 10.86
N PHE A 37 2.84 3.38 10.10
CA PHE A 37 2.60 2.66 8.87
C PHE A 37 1.77 1.45 9.27
N HIS A 38 0.47 1.65 9.39
CA HIS A 38 -0.47 0.57 9.49
C HIS A 38 -0.30 -0.22 8.21
N HIS A 39 0.55 -1.23 8.29
CA HIS A 39 0.66 -2.27 7.30
C HIS A 39 -0.76 -2.73 6.98
N GLY A 40 -1.11 -2.66 5.71
CA GLY A 40 -2.48 -2.78 5.15
C GLY A 40 -3.19 -4.11 5.39
N GLU A 41 -3.14 -4.67 6.58
CA GLU A 41 -3.95 -5.83 7.00
C GLU A 41 -5.44 -5.51 7.12
N GLY A 42 -5.82 -4.23 7.19
CA GLY A 42 -7.22 -3.79 7.32
C GLY A 42 -8.07 -3.89 6.06
N ARG A 43 -7.49 -4.08 4.87
CA ARG A 43 -8.28 -4.04 3.61
C ARG A 43 -9.11 -5.29 3.34
N HIS A 44 -8.79 -6.44 3.95
CA HIS A 44 -9.53 -7.68 3.77
C HIS A 44 -10.81 -7.73 4.60
N GLY A 45 -10.88 -7.06 5.75
CA GLY A 45 -12.07 -6.99 6.62
C GLY A 45 -13.20 -6.11 6.09
N GLY A 46 -12.92 -5.19 5.18
CA GLY A 46 -13.89 -4.23 4.70
C GLY A 46 -15.04 -4.82 3.87
N GLY A 47 -14.74 -5.85 3.08
CA GLY A 47 -15.75 -6.56 2.27
C GLY A 47 -16.69 -7.39 3.13
N MET A 48 -16.14 -8.13 4.08
CA MET A 48 -16.94 -8.99 4.98
C MET A 48 -17.88 -8.16 5.87
N ARG A 49 -17.40 -7.04 6.43
CA ARG A 49 -18.25 -6.11 7.19
C ARG A 49 -19.40 -5.52 6.37
N ALA A 50 -19.14 -5.20 5.08
CA ALA A 50 -20.19 -4.72 4.20
C ALA A 50 -21.26 -5.81 3.96
N LEU A 51 -20.85 -7.07 3.79
CA LEU A 51 -21.78 -8.18 3.63
C LEU A 51 -22.64 -8.41 4.89
N GLN A 52 -22.08 -8.28 6.08
CA GLN A 52 -22.82 -8.37 7.34
C GLN A 52 -23.95 -7.32 7.45
N ALA A 53 -23.77 -6.15 6.83
CA ALA A 53 -24.76 -5.07 6.84
C ALA A 53 -25.89 -5.24 5.79
N LEU A 54 -25.87 -6.32 4.98
CA LEU A 54 -26.84 -6.54 3.90
C LEU A 54 -28.06 -7.39 4.30
N ASN A 55 -28.19 -7.78 5.58
CA ASN A 55 -29.28 -8.67 6.04
C ASN A 55 -29.40 -9.93 5.15
N LEU A 56 -28.29 -10.63 4.95
CA LEU A 56 -28.22 -11.84 4.13
C LEU A 56 -29.07 -12.97 4.77
N THR A 57 -29.74 -13.76 3.95
CA THR A 57 -30.35 -15.00 4.40
C THR A 57 -29.30 -16.03 4.81
N GLU A 58 -29.69 -17.05 5.56
CA GLU A 58 -28.76 -18.12 5.95
C GLU A 58 -28.20 -18.83 4.71
N ALA A 59 -29.04 -19.20 3.75
CA ALA A 59 -28.57 -19.79 2.49
C ALA A 59 -27.57 -18.91 1.72
N GLN A 60 -27.77 -17.59 1.70
CA GLN A 60 -26.80 -16.67 1.10
C GLN A 60 -25.47 -16.65 1.86
N ARG A 61 -25.51 -16.66 3.19
CA ARG A 61 -24.31 -16.71 4.02
C ARG A 61 -23.49 -17.98 3.78
N ASP A 62 -24.15 -19.13 3.71
CA ASP A 62 -23.50 -20.42 3.47
C ASP A 62 -22.86 -20.47 2.08
N GLN A 63 -23.55 -19.99 1.05
CA GLN A 63 -23.01 -19.92 -0.30
C GLN A 63 -21.82 -18.97 -0.39
N ILE A 64 -21.86 -17.81 0.26
CA ILE A 64 -20.77 -16.86 0.33
C ILE A 64 -19.58 -17.48 1.08
N PHE A 65 -19.83 -18.14 2.22
CA PHE A 65 -18.80 -18.86 2.95
C PHE A 65 -18.10 -19.89 2.07
N LYS A 66 -18.87 -20.72 1.35
CA LYS A 66 -18.32 -21.72 0.44
C LYS A 66 -17.45 -21.10 -0.64
N ILE A 67 -17.88 -20.00 -1.27
CA ILE A 67 -17.08 -19.29 -2.29
C ILE A 67 -15.72 -18.85 -1.72
N HIS A 68 -15.69 -18.27 -0.52
CA HIS A 68 -14.45 -17.85 0.11
C HIS A 68 -13.59 -19.03 0.56
N HIS A 69 -14.20 -20.06 1.11
CA HIS A 69 -13.51 -21.26 1.58
C HIS A 69 -12.81 -21.98 0.43
N ASP A 70 -13.49 -22.20 -0.69
CA ASP A 70 -12.96 -22.90 -1.85
C ASP A 70 -11.77 -22.14 -2.49
N GLN A 71 -11.75 -20.82 -2.38
CA GLN A 71 -10.66 -19.99 -2.93
C GLN A 71 -9.50 -19.75 -1.95
N ALA A 72 -9.70 -20.01 -0.67
CA ALA A 72 -8.72 -19.69 0.35
C ALA A 72 -7.34 -20.35 0.14
N PRO A 73 -7.23 -21.62 -0.31
CA PRO A 73 -5.91 -22.22 -0.59
C PRO A 73 -5.15 -21.48 -1.69
N ALA A 74 -5.79 -21.27 -2.84
CA ALA A 74 -5.18 -20.60 -3.99
C ALA A 74 -4.78 -19.14 -3.65
N PHE A 75 -5.62 -18.43 -2.90
CA PHE A 75 -5.32 -17.08 -2.43
C PHE A 75 -4.08 -17.06 -1.52
N ARG A 76 -3.98 -18.02 -0.58
CA ARG A 76 -2.81 -18.16 0.30
C ARG A 76 -1.54 -18.45 -0.48
N ASP A 77 -1.60 -19.27 -1.52
CA ASP A 77 -0.43 -19.59 -2.33
C ASP A 77 0.08 -18.39 -3.12
N GLN A 78 -0.80 -17.57 -3.68
CA GLN A 78 -0.39 -16.32 -4.33
C GLN A 78 0.19 -15.32 -3.30
N MET A 79 -0.39 -15.21 -2.11
CA MET A 79 0.16 -14.37 -1.05
C MET A 79 1.55 -14.82 -0.59
N LYS A 80 1.82 -16.14 -0.53
CA LYS A 80 3.15 -16.67 -0.26
C LYS A 80 4.14 -16.26 -1.36
N LYS A 81 3.77 -16.34 -2.63
CA LYS A 81 4.62 -15.90 -3.76
C LYS A 81 4.96 -14.41 -3.67
N VAL A 82 3.99 -13.55 -3.37
CA VAL A 82 4.23 -12.11 -3.16
C VAL A 82 5.22 -11.88 -2.02
N ARG A 83 5.07 -12.59 -0.91
CA ARG A 83 5.96 -12.45 0.25
C ARG A 83 7.38 -12.91 -0.09
N ALA A 84 7.53 -14.10 -0.64
CA ALA A 84 8.82 -14.65 -1.04
C ALA A 84 9.56 -13.74 -2.04
N SER A 85 8.84 -13.21 -3.05
CA SER A 85 9.44 -12.28 -4.02
C SER A 85 9.90 -10.98 -3.38
N ARG A 86 9.16 -10.46 -2.39
CA ARG A 86 9.59 -9.27 -1.62
C ARG A 86 10.85 -9.53 -0.82
N GLU A 87 10.91 -10.66 -0.14
CA GLU A 87 12.09 -11.07 0.64
C GLU A 87 13.30 -11.23 -0.29
N GLN A 88 13.12 -11.85 -1.46
CA GLN A 88 14.16 -11.98 -2.46
C GLN A 88 14.66 -10.63 -2.98
N LEU A 89 13.76 -9.69 -3.31
CA LEU A 89 14.12 -8.33 -3.72
C LEU A 89 14.88 -7.59 -2.62
N GLN A 90 14.47 -7.72 -1.36
CA GLN A 90 15.19 -7.14 -0.23
C GLN A 90 16.60 -7.72 -0.06
N THR A 91 16.76 -9.02 -0.27
CA THR A 91 18.07 -9.69 -0.22
C THR A 91 18.97 -9.19 -1.35
N LEU A 92 18.45 -9.11 -2.58
CA LEU A 92 19.18 -8.60 -3.73
C LEU A 92 19.60 -7.13 -3.56
N ALA A 93 18.75 -6.31 -2.95
CA ALA A 93 19.06 -4.91 -2.67
C ALA A 93 20.17 -4.70 -1.61
N ARG A 94 20.49 -5.73 -0.82
CA ARG A 94 21.56 -5.68 0.20
C ARG A 94 22.84 -6.36 -0.25
N ALA A 95 22.86 -6.95 -1.45
CA ALA A 95 24.04 -7.59 -1.98
C ALA A 95 25.10 -6.55 -2.40
N ASP A 96 26.38 -6.85 -2.17
CA ASP A 96 27.49 -5.98 -2.57
C ASP A 96 27.54 -5.74 -4.08
N ARG A 97 26.99 -6.66 -4.83
CA ARG A 97 26.91 -6.63 -6.29
C ARG A 97 25.47 -6.85 -6.74
N LEU A 98 24.92 -5.90 -7.48
CA LEU A 98 23.56 -6.01 -8.01
C LEU A 98 23.50 -6.99 -9.17
N ASP A 99 22.59 -7.95 -9.11
CA ASP A 99 22.21 -8.83 -10.23
C ASP A 99 20.88 -8.35 -10.82
N ASP A 100 20.95 -7.51 -11.85
CA ASP A 100 19.77 -6.93 -12.51
C ASP A 100 18.83 -8.01 -13.07
N ALA A 101 19.38 -9.11 -13.55
CA ALA A 101 18.55 -10.21 -14.08
C ALA A 101 17.77 -10.92 -12.96
N ALA A 102 18.39 -11.13 -11.80
CA ALA A 102 17.71 -11.70 -10.64
C ALA A 102 16.65 -10.75 -10.08
N VAL A 103 16.95 -9.44 -10.01
CA VAL A 103 15.98 -8.40 -9.60
C VAL A 103 14.77 -8.43 -10.52
N ARG A 104 14.97 -8.45 -11.84
CA ARG A 104 13.88 -8.48 -12.81
C ARG A 104 13.02 -9.73 -12.65
N ARG A 105 13.62 -10.92 -12.55
CA ARG A 105 12.88 -12.18 -12.33
C ARG A 105 12.03 -12.15 -11.05
N ALA A 106 12.57 -11.64 -9.96
CA ALA A 106 11.83 -11.52 -8.70
C ALA A 106 10.68 -10.51 -8.80
N ALA A 107 10.91 -9.37 -9.45
CA ALA A 107 9.89 -8.36 -9.71
C ALA A 107 8.75 -8.89 -10.59
N ASP A 108 9.07 -9.60 -11.68
CA ASP A 108 8.07 -10.21 -12.56
C ASP A 108 7.23 -11.28 -11.84
N THR A 109 7.87 -12.11 -11.01
CA THR A 109 7.18 -13.09 -10.16
C THR A 109 6.21 -12.41 -9.19
N GLN A 110 6.63 -11.31 -8.56
CA GLN A 110 5.78 -10.52 -7.67
C GLN A 110 4.61 -9.89 -8.43
N ALA A 111 4.88 -9.27 -9.57
CA ALA A 111 3.87 -8.61 -10.39
C ALA A 111 2.80 -9.60 -10.86
N LYS A 112 3.22 -10.79 -11.33
CA LYS A 112 2.30 -11.85 -11.72
C LYS A 112 1.42 -12.31 -10.56
N ALA A 113 2.00 -12.57 -9.39
CA ALA A 113 1.24 -13.01 -8.22
C ALA A 113 0.23 -11.94 -7.74
N ILE A 114 0.60 -10.66 -7.81
CA ILE A 114 -0.31 -9.53 -7.50
C ILE A 114 -1.46 -9.47 -8.51
N SER A 115 -1.16 -9.65 -9.80
CA SER A 115 -2.16 -9.69 -10.88
C SER A 115 -3.14 -10.85 -10.66
N ASP A 116 -2.64 -12.06 -10.40
CA ASP A 116 -3.48 -13.23 -10.12
C ASP A 116 -4.40 -13.00 -8.91
N LEU A 117 -3.89 -12.38 -7.84
CA LEU A 117 -4.70 -11.98 -6.68
C LEU A 117 -5.80 -10.97 -7.04
N ALA A 118 -5.52 -10.02 -7.93
CA ALA A 118 -6.51 -9.05 -8.37
C ALA A 118 -7.63 -9.73 -9.15
N VAL A 119 -7.29 -10.63 -10.09
CA VAL A 119 -8.26 -11.43 -10.84
C VAL A 119 -9.13 -12.27 -9.90
N MET A 120 -8.52 -12.99 -8.96
CA MET A 120 -9.24 -13.82 -7.98
C MET A 120 -10.22 -12.98 -7.15
N ARG A 121 -9.83 -11.78 -6.72
CA ARG A 121 -10.72 -10.86 -5.98
C ARG A 121 -11.92 -10.43 -6.80
N VAL A 122 -11.73 -10.07 -8.07
CA VAL A 122 -12.82 -9.66 -8.96
C VAL A 122 -13.76 -10.83 -9.21
N GLN A 123 -13.25 -12.03 -9.47
CA GLN A 123 -14.05 -13.23 -9.67
C GLN A 123 -14.86 -13.58 -8.41
N THR A 124 -14.24 -13.52 -7.23
CA THR A 124 -14.96 -13.74 -5.96
C THR A 124 -16.06 -12.72 -5.76
N ALA A 125 -15.75 -11.44 -5.96
CA ALA A 125 -16.73 -10.37 -5.83
C ALA A 125 -17.91 -10.52 -6.80
N SER A 126 -17.65 -10.95 -8.04
CA SER A 126 -18.67 -11.23 -9.04
C SER A 126 -19.58 -12.39 -8.60
N ARG A 127 -19.00 -13.50 -8.14
CA ARG A 127 -19.77 -14.66 -7.64
C ARG A 127 -20.64 -14.29 -6.44
N VAL A 128 -20.08 -13.55 -5.47
CA VAL A 128 -20.83 -13.07 -4.31
C VAL A 128 -21.95 -12.12 -4.74
N ARG A 129 -21.69 -11.20 -5.67
CA ARG A 129 -22.70 -10.27 -6.18
C ARG A 129 -23.86 -10.97 -6.89
N ALA A 130 -23.60 -12.10 -7.55
CA ALA A 130 -24.64 -12.91 -8.22
C ALA A 130 -25.66 -13.51 -7.24
N LEU A 131 -25.26 -13.73 -5.97
CA LEU A 131 -26.13 -14.26 -4.91
C LEU A 131 -27.04 -13.19 -4.27
N LEU A 132 -26.76 -11.90 -4.50
CA LEU A 132 -27.48 -10.79 -3.85
C LEU A 132 -28.74 -10.40 -4.63
N THR A 133 -29.78 -10.01 -3.89
CA THR A 133 -30.97 -9.38 -4.48
C THR A 133 -30.66 -8.01 -5.06
N PRO A 134 -31.52 -7.42 -5.93
CA PRO A 134 -31.34 -6.07 -6.45
C PRO A 134 -31.16 -5.02 -5.35
N GLU A 135 -31.94 -5.11 -4.27
CA GLU A 135 -31.90 -4.17 -3.13
C GLU A 135 -30.57 -4.31 -2.37
N GLN A 136 -30.11 -5.54 -2.13
CA GLN A 136 -28.81 -5.79 -1.50
C GLN A 136 -27.64 -5.28 -2.35
N LYS A 137 -27.73 -5.42 -3.69
CA LYS A 137 -26.72 -4.86 -4.62
C LYS A 137 -26.65 -3.35 -4.53
N THR A 138 -27.79 -2.66 -4.55
CA THR A 138 -27.88 -1.21 -4.40
C THR A 138 -27.25 -0.75 -3.08
N ARG A 139 -27.61 -1.41 -1.98
CA ARG A 139 -27.06 -1.10 -0.65
C ARG A 139 -25.54 -1.33 -0.57
N LEU A 140 -25.05 -2.40 -1.19
CA LEU A 140 -23.60 -2.66 -1.26
C LEU A 140 -22.86 -1.56 -2.02
N ASP A 141 -23.41 -1.10 -3.15
CA ASP A 141 -22.81 -0.07 -3.97
C ASP A 141 -22.81 1.28 -3.24
N GLN A 142 -23.88 1.65 -2.53
CA GLN A 142 -23.93 2.84 -1.67
C GLN A 142 -22.84 2.82 -0.58
N MET A 143 -22.67 1.68 0.11
CA MET A 143 -21.63 1.54 1.13
C MET A 143 -20.21 1.63 0.54
N ARG A 144 -20.00 1.15 -0.67
CA ARG A 144 -18.71 1.28 -1.38
C ARG A 144 -18.41 2.73 -1.73
N GLU A 145 -19.43 3.45 -2.21
CA GLU A 145 -19.29 4.86 -2.56
C GLU A 145 -18.99 5.73 -1.34
N GLN A 146 -19.70 5.53 -0.24
CA GLN A 146 -19.41 6.20 1.04
C GLN A 146 -17.96 6.00 1.51
N ARG A 147 -17.41 4.79 1.32
CA ARG A 147 -15.99 4.53 1.65
C ARG A 147 -15.01 5.22 0.72
N ARG A 148 -15.37 5.42 -0.56
CA ARG A 148 -14.54 6.14 -1.53
C ARG A 148 -14.46 7.63 -1.20
N GLN A 149 -15.57 8.19 -0.73
CA GLN A 149 -15.65 9.61 -0.36
C GLN A 149 -14.90 9.94 0.93
N GLY A 150 -14.48 8.92 1.71
CA GLY A 150 -13.78 9.09 2.97
C GLY A 150 -14.68 9.65 4.08
N PRO A 151 -14.15 9.82 5.30
CA PRO A 151 -14.86 10.56 6.34
C PRO A 151 -14.99 12.03 5.91
N LYS A 152 -16.22 12.57 5.91
CA LYS A 152 -16.42 14.00 5.70
C LYS A 152 -15.56 14.77 6.71
N PRO A 153 -14.77 15.78 6.28
CA PRO A 153 -14.04 16.62 7.21
C PRO A 153 -15.04 17.19 8.24
N ALA A 154 -14.68 17.06 9.53
CA ALA A 154 -15.50 17.62 10.59
C ALA A 154 -15.68 19.12 10.32
N PRO A 155 -16.87 19.70 10.57
CA PRO A 155 -17.08 21.11 10.43
C PRO A 155 -16.09 21.84 11.34
N GLN A 156 -15.27 22.70 10.73
CA GLN A 156 -14.36 23.56 11.47
C GLN A 156 -15.23 24.46 12.35
N ARG A 157 -15.15 24.25 13.67
CA ARG A 157 -15.77 25.18 14.63
C ARG A 157 -14.92 26.44 14.56
N GLY A 158 -15.48 27.50 13.95
CA GLY A 158 -14.98 28.86 14.02
C GLY A 158 -15.16 29.46 15.40
#